data_8bd5874d6f8d0a60b82b5cb8814bbd75
#
_entry.id   8bd5874d6f8d0a60b82b5cb8814bbd75
#
_cell.length_a   1.000
_cell.length_b   1.000
_cell.length_c   1.000
_cell.angle_alpha   90.00
_cell.angle_beta   90.00
_cell.angle_gamma   90.00
#
_symmetry.space_group_name_H-M   'P 1'
#
loop_
_entity.id
_entity.type
_entity.pdbx_description
1 polymer ?
#
loop_
_entity_poly.entity_id
_entity_poly.type
_entity_poly.pdbx_seq_one_letter_code
_entity_poly.pdbx_strand_id
1 'polypeptide(L)'
;MHSSTLDPDADLYLRRYDRMAFRAARQVISSYSTSFGLATQMLGKQQRTDIRNLYAMVRIADEIVDGTTKAAGFDIPATTALLEEYERQVLAAPLRRFHPDPILHAYAITARRCKFDPEHIRAFFVSMRTDLQKSMHNAASYKSYIYGSAEVIGLLCVSVFLAGRKVETWRRARMATGAQALGAAFQKINFLRD
;
A
#
# COMPACT_ATOMS: atom_id res chain seq x y z
N MET A 1 22.51 -34.18 -6.91
CA MET A 1 22.90 -32.80 -6.54
C MET A 1 22.94 -31.98 -7.82
N HIS A 2 21.83 -31.24 -8.14
CA HIS A 2 21.83 -30.31 -9.27
C HIS A 2 22.26 -28.95 -8.72
N SER A 3 23.51 -28.58 -8.98
CA SER A 3 23.98 -27.21 -8.80
C SER A 3 23.23 -26.34 -9.81
N SER A 4 22.22 -25.62 -9.36
CA SER A 4 21.55 -24.58 -10.16
C SER A 4 22.53 -23.41 -10.30
N THR A 5 23.33 -23.43 -11.35
CA THR A 5 24.03 -22.24 -11.83
C THR A 5 22.96 -21.24 -12.27
N LEU A 6 22.69 -20.25 -11.44
CA LEU A 6 21.83 -19.14 -11.81
C LEU A 6 22.43 -18.50 -13.06
N ASP A 7 21.67 -18.50 -14.15
CA ASP A 7 22.01 -17.85 -15.41
C ASP A 7 22.30 -16.36 -15.11
N PRO A 8 23.51 -15.86 -15.42
CA PRO A 8 23.84 -14.44 -15.22
C PRO A 8 22.86 -13.46 -15.90
N ASP A 9 22.26 -13.88 -17.01
CA ASP A 9 21.26 -13.10 -17.75
C ASP A 9 19.89 -13.09 -17.07
N ALA A 10 19.53 -14.14 -16.31
CA ALA A 10 18.25 -14.20 -15.59
C ALA A 10 18.11 -13.04 -14.58
N ASP A 11 19.19 -12.69 -13.88
CA ASP A 11 19.18 -11.57 -12.93
C ASP A 11 19.06 -10.21 -13.66
N LEU A 12 19.57 -10.09 -14.88
CA LEU A 12 19.47 -8.90 -15.72
C LEU A 12 18.00 -8.64 -16.14
N TYR A 13 17.27 -9.67 -16.55
CA TYR A 13 15.85 -9.56 -16.92
C TYR A 13 15.01 -9.13 -15.72
N LEU A 14 15.20 -9.73 -14.55
CA LEU A 14 14.47 -9.37 -13.35
C LEU A 14 14.76 -7.92 -12.93
N ARG A 15 16.02 -7.48 -12.90
CA ARG A 15 16.39 -6.09 -12.60
C ARG A 15 15.83 -5.08 -13.60
N ARG A 16 15.69 -5.47 -14.87
CA ARG A 16 15.04 -4.63 -15.88
C ARG A 16 13.56 -4.46 -15.55
N TYR A 17 12.88 -5.54 -15.17
CA TYR A 17 11.48 -5.52 -14.77
C TYR A 17 11.27 -4.72 -13.48
N ASP A 18 12.10 -4.92 -12.45
CA ASP A 18 12.09 -4.14 -11.20
C ASP A 18 12.10 -2.63 -11.49
N ARG A 19 13.03 -2.18 -12.35
CA ARG A 19 13.15 -0.76 -12.73
C ARG A 19 11.89 -0.24 -13.44
N MET A 20 11.29 -1.03 -14.30
CA MET A 20 10.04 -0.68 -14.99
C MET A 20 8.90 -0.59 -13.98
N ALA A 21 8.75 -1.55 -13.07
CA ALA A 21 7.73 -1.58 -12.03
C ALA A 21 7.83 -0.37 -11.09
N PHE A 22 9.04 0.03 -10.67
CA PHE A 22 9.25 1.24 -9.86
C PHE A 22 8.89 2.53 -10.62
N ARG A 23 9.07 2.58 -11.93
CA ARG A 23 8.61 3.72 -12.76
C ARG A 23 7.09 3.75 -12.83
N ALA A 24 6.43 2.60 -12.98
CA ALA A 24 4.97 2.50 -12.97
C ALA A 24 4.41 3.02 -11.63
N ALA A 25 4.92 2.56 -10.49
CA ALA A 25 4.51 3.03 -9.18
C ALA A 25 4.76 4.55 -8.99
N ARG A 26 5.89 5.07 -9.52
CA ARG A 26 6.13 6.52 -9.53
C ARG A 26 5.10 7.27 -10.37
N GLN A 27 4.68 6.73 -11.51
CA GLN A 27 3.67 7.36 -12.36
C GLN A 27 2.33 7.47 -11.63
N VAL A 28 1.91 6.41 -10.91
CA VAL A 28 0.67 6.45 -10.13
C VAL A 28 0.67 7.63 -9.16
N ILE A 29 1.67 7.77 -8.27
CA ILE A 29 1.69 8.88 -7.31
C ILE A 29 1.74 10.25 -8.00
N SER A 30 2.44 10.37 -9.12
CA SER A 30 2.53 11.64 -9.87
C SER A 30 1.20 12.04 -10.50
N SER A 31 0.35 11.07 -10.84
CA SER A 31 -0.96 11.32 -11.45
C SER A 31 -2.04 11.68 -10.43
N TYR A 32 -1.94 11.17 -9.19
CA TYR A 32 -3.01 11.28 -8.20
C TYR A 32 -2.72 12.21 -7.02
N SER A 33 -1.45 12.56 -6.75
CA SER A 33 -1.12 13.40 -5.59
C SER A 33 0.07 14.31 -5.82
N THR A 34 -0.20 15.61 -5.99
CA THR A 34 0.82 16.64 -6.13
C THR A 34 1.55 16.87 -4.80
N SER A 35 0.82 17.10 -3.71
CA SER A 35 1.39 17.45 -2.39
C SER A 35 2.13 16.27 -1.77
N PHE A 36 1.56 15.05 -1.81
CA PHE A 36 2.23 13.86 -1.29
C PHE A 36 3.43 13.47 -2.16
N GLY A 37 3.30 13.62 -3.49
CA GLY A 37 4.41 13.45 -4.43
C GLY A 37 5.60 14.35 -4.12
N LEU A 38 5.36 15.64 -3.81
CA LEU A 38 6.38 16.60 -3.38
C LEU A 38 6.99 16.23 -2.03
N ALA A 39 6.16 15.90 -1.03
CA ALA A 39 6.64 15.51 0.29
C ALA A 39 7.59 14.29 0.22
N THR A 40 7.32 13.33 -0.66
CA THR A 40 8.22 12.18 -0.85
C THR A 40 9.60 12.55 -1.37
N GLN A 41 9.77 13.71 -2.02
CA GLN A 41 11.07 14.15 -2.52
C GLN A 41 12.07 14.48 -1.40
N MET A 42 11.57 14.82 -0.21
CA MET A 42 12.40 15.06 0.98
C MET A 42 12.97 13.77 1.58
N LEU A 43 12.48 12.60 1.16
CA LEU A 43 12.93 11.31 1.65
C LEU A 43 14.19 10.84 0.93
N GLY A 44 15.02 10.06 1.62
CA GLY A 44 16.14 9.35 1.00
C GLY A 44 15.67 8.44 -0.14
N LYS A 45 16.55 8.16 -1.10
CA LYS A 45 16.22 7.46 -2.36
C LYS A 45 15.44 6.15 -2.13
N GLN A 46 15.86 5.34 -1.15
CA GLN A 46 15.23 4.06 -0.88
C GLN A 46 13.83 4.23 -0.26
N GLN A 47 13.71 5.04 0.81
CA GLN A 47 12.41 5.30 1.45
C GLN A 47 11.42 5.93 0.46
N ARG A 48 11.90 6.83 -0.39
CA ARG A 48 11.08 7.43 -1.45
C ARG A 48 10.51 6.39 -2.40
N THR A 49 11.34 5.43 -2.83
CA THR A 49 10.89 4.33 -3.69
C THR A 49 9.85 3.48 -2.99
N ASP A 50 10.10 3.11 -1.73
CA ASP A 50 9.19 2.25 -0.97
C ASP A 50 7.85 2.92 -0.66
N ILE A 51 7.86 4.22 -0.31
CA ILE A 51 6.61 4.97 -0.12
C ILE A 51 5.81 5.05 -1.43
N ARG A 52 6.47 5.26 -2.57
CA ARG A 52 5.78 5.27 -3.88
C ARG A 52 5.18 3.92 -4.22
N ASN A 53 5.88 2.83 -3.94
CA ASN A 53 5.40 1.47 -4.17
C ASN A 53 4.19 1.14 -3.27
N LEU A 54 4.25 1.53 -1.98
CA LEU A 54 3.13 1.40 -1.05
C LEU A 54 1.93 2.23 -1.52
N TYR A 55 2.16 3.52 -1.84
CA TYR A 55 1.11 4.42 -2.32
C TYR A 55 0.42 3.88 -3.57
N ALA A 56 1.17 3.36 -4.52
CA ALA A 56 0.60 2.85 -5.76
C ALA A 56 -0.35 1.66 -5.51
N MET A 57 0.01 0.74 -4.62
CA MET A 57 -0.86 -0.38 -4.23
C MET A 57 -2.15 0.12 -3.57
N VAL A 58 -2.02 1.04 -2.60
CA VAL A 58 -3.16 1.66 -1.90
C VAL A 58 -4.06 2.38 -2.91
N ARG A 59 -3.49 3.21 -3.79
CA ARG A 59 -4.27 3.97 -4.77
C ARG A 59 -5.06 3.11 -5.75
N ILE A 60 -4.53 1.96 -6.18
CA ILE A 60 -5.28 1.03 -7.02
C ILE A 60 -6.48 0.44 -6.25
N ALA A 61 -6.33 0.13 -4.96
CA ALA A 61 -7.46 -0.31 -4.14
C ALA A 61 -8.52 0.81 -4.01
N ASP A 62 -8.10 2.06 -3.79
CA ASP A 62 -9.01 3.22 -3.76
C ASP A 62 -9.75 3.36 -5.11
N GLU A 63 -9.06 3.25 -6.26
CA GLU A 63 -9.71 3.33 -7.59
C GLU A 63 -10.79 2.24 -7.81
N ILE A 64 -10.62 1.08 -7.18
CA ILE A 64 -11.63 0.03 -7.25
C ILE A 64 -12.91 0.47 -6.52
N VAL A 65 -12.82 1.20 -5.41
CA VAL A 65 -13.98 1.57 -4.57
C VAL A 65 -14.52 2.98 -4.85
N ASP A 66 -13.71 3.91 -5.35
CA ASP A 66 -14.01 5.35 -5.50
C ASP A 66 -14.74 5.73 -6.80
N GLY A 67 -15.29 4.77 -7.51
CA GLY A 67 -16.15 5.10 -8.67
C GLY A 67 -15.55 4.82 -10.04
N THR A 68 -14.25 4.51 -10.17
CA THR A 68 -13.65 4.11 -11.46
C THR A 68 -14.29 2.83 -12.00
N THR A 69 -14.54 1.83 -11.16
CA THR A 69 -15.27 0.61 -11.51
C THR A 69 -16.70 0.91 -11.93
N LYS A 70 -17.41 1.79 -11.22
CA LYS A 70 -18.75 2.23 -11.59
C LYS A 70 -18.77 2.91 -12.96
N ALA A 71 -17.81 3.79 -13.22
CA ALA A 71 -17.67 4.44 -14.53
C ALA A 71 -17.35 3.44 -15.65
N ALA A 72 -16.71 2.32 -15.33
CA ALA A 72 -16.45 1.20 -16.24
C ALA A 72 -17.63 0.21 -16.36
N GLY A 73 -18.77 0.48 -15.72
CA GLY A 73 -19.97 -0.34 -15.81
C GLY A 73 -20.06 -1.51 -14.83
N PHE A 74 -19.20 -1.55 -13.79
CA PHE A 74 -19.28 -2.56 -12.75
C PHE A 74 -20.40 -2.23 -11.76
N ASP A 75 -21.14 -3.24 -11.35
CA ASP A 75 -22.06 -3.17 -10.20
C ASP A 75 -21.32 -3.44 -8.87
N ILE A 76 -22.03 -3.29 -7.75
CA ILE A 76 -21.44 -3.49 -6.41
C ILE A 76 -20.92 -4.93 -6.21
N PRO A 77 -21.65 -6.00 -6.60
CA PRO A 77 -21.13 -7.36 -6.51
C PRO A 77 -19.83 -7.58 -7.31
N ALA A 78 -19.78 -7.11 -8.56
CA ALA A 78 -18.61 -7.23 -9.42
C ALA A 78 -17.42 -6.41 -8.86
N THR A 79 -17.67 -5.20 -8.34
CA THR A 79 -16.66 -4.36 -7.68
C THR A 79 -16.13 -5.05 -6.42
N THR A 80 -16.98 -5.65 -5.60
CA THR A 80 -16.59 -6.39 -4.41
C THR A 80 -15.70 -7.58 -4.77
N ALA A 81 -16.09 -8.37 -5.76
CA ALA A 81 -15.29 -9.51 -6.24
C ALA A 81 -13.91 -9.07 -6.76
N LEU A 82 -13.85 -7.93 -7.48
CA LEU A 82 -12.59 -7.36 -7.95
C LEU A 82 -11.69 -6.91 -6.78
N LEU A 83 -12.26 -6.29 -5.75
CA LEU A 83 -11.52 -5.86 -4.56
C LEU A 83 -10.97 -7.06 -3.78
N GLU A 84 -11.76 -8.12 -3.61
CA GLU A 84 -11.34 -9.37 -2.94
C GLU A 84 -10.22 -10.06 -3.71
N GLU A 85 -10.31 -10.11 -5.04
CA GLU A 85 -9.24 -10.64 -5.89
C GLU A 85 -7.96 -9.82 -5.75
N TYR A 86 -8.08 -8.48 -5.74
CA TYR A 86 -6.92 -7.60 -5.56
C TYR A 86 -6.28 -7.79 -4.18
N GLU A 87 -7.07 -7.88 -3.09
CA GLU A 87 -6.57 -8.19 -1.75
C GLU A 87 -5.78 -9.50 -1.73
N ARG A 88 -6.35 -10.56 -2.34
CA ARG A 88 -5.71 -11.87 -2.41
C ARG A 88 -4.35 -11.78 -3.13
N GLN A 89 -4.27 -11.03 -4.23
CA GLN A 89 -3.04 -10.80 -4.97
C GLN A 89 -2.03 -9.98 -4.17
N VAL A 90 -2.45 -8.91 -3.49
CA VAL A 90 -1.59 -8.07 -2.63
C VAL A 90 -0.97 -8.90 -1.50
N LEU A 91 -1.76 -9.74 -0.82
CA LEU A 91 -1.26 -10.60 0.26
C LEU A 91 -0.32 -11.70 -0.25
N ALA A 92 -0.55 -12.23 -1.45
CA ALA A 92 0.28 -13.28 -2.05
C ALA A 92 1.56 -12.74 -2.71
N ALA A 93 1.57 -11.49 -3.17
CA ALA A 93 2.68 -10.91 -3.94
C ALA A 93 4.04 -10.99 -3.19
N PRO A 94 4.15 -10.69 -1.88
CA PRO A 94 5.42 -10.78 -1.17
C PRO A 94 6.00 -12.19 -1.07
N LEU A 95 5.20 -13.23 -1.29
CA LEU A 95 5.64 -14.63 -1.25
C LEU A 95 6.34 -15.09 -2.53
N ARG A 96 6.34 -14.25 -3.57
CA ARG A 96 6.90 -14.57 -4.91
C ARG A 96 7.99 -13.58 -5.29
N ARG A 97 8.99 -14.05 -6.06
CA ARG A 97 10.04 -13.16 -6.59
C ARG A 97 9.56 -12.30 -7.76
N PHE A 98 8.52 -12.71 -8.45
CA PHE A 98 7.97 -12.05 -9.63
C PHE A 98 6.44 -11.98 -9.56
N HIS A 99 5.89 -10.87 -10.01
CA HIS A 99 4.46 -10.68 -10.25
C HIS A 99 4.27 -10.01 -11.63
N PRO A 100 3.32 -10.46 -12.48
CA PRO A 100 3.11 -9.90 -13.81
C PRO A 100 2.53 -8.47 -13.78
N ASP A 101 1.77 -8.11 -12.74
CA ASP A 101 1.35 -6.74 -12.50
C ASP A 101 2.53 -5.93 -11.94
N PRO A 102 2.93 -4.81 -12.59
CA PRO A 102 4.09 -4.04 -12.17
C PRO A 102 3.90 -3.32 -10.82
N ILE A 103 2.67 -2.92 -10.48
CA ILE A 103 2.39 -2.27 -9.18
C ILE A 103 2.54 -3.29 -8.06
N LEU A 104 1.95 -4.47 -8.21
CA LEU A 104 2.07 -5.55 -7.23
C LEU A 104 3.52 -6.07 -7.14
N HIS A 105 4.25 -6.09 -8.25
CA HIS A 105 5.67 -6.44 -8.23
C HIS A 105 6.50 -5.45 -7.41
N ALA A 106 6.34 -4.14 -7.66
CA ALA A 106 7.01 -3.09 -6.91
C ALA A 106 6.65 -3.10 -5.43
N TYR A 107 5.36 -3.24 -5.11
CA TYR A 107 4.85 -3.42 -3.75
C TYR A 107 5.48 -4.63 -3.06
N ALA A 108 5.53 -5.78 -3.72
CA ALA A 108 6.08 -7.02 -3.17
C ALA A 108 7.55 -6.89 -2.75
N ILE A 109 8.37 -6.20 -3.54
CA ILE A 109 9.77 -5.90 -3.19
C ILE A 109 9.83 -5.07 -1.91
N THR A 110 9.02 -4.02 -1.82
CA THR A 110 8.95 -3.16 -0.64
C THR A 110 8.42 -3.91 0.58
N ALA A 111 7.34 -4.67 0.44
CA ALA A 111 6.72 -5.42 1.54
C ALA A 111 7.71 -6.43 2.17
N ARG A 112 8.47 -7.16 1.35
CA ARG A 112 9.53 -8.05 1.84
C ARG A 112 10.63 -7.29 2.57
N ARG A 113 11.13 -6.20 1.97
CA ARG A 113 12.23 -5.41 2.53
C ARG A 113 11.85 -4.74 3.85
N CYS A 114 10.64 -4.20 3.92
CA CYS A 114 10.13 -3.47 5.09
C CYS A 114 9.43 -4.39 6.10
N LYS A 115 9.28 -5.68 5.78
CA LYS A 115 8.59 -6.69 6.61
C LYS A 115 7.18 -6.20 7.00
N PHE A 116 6.37 -5.85 6.00
CA PHE A 116 5.00 -5.42 6.25
C PHE A 116 4.21 -6.52 6.96
N ASP A 117 3.45 -6.12 7.98
CA ASP A 117 2.53 -7.02 8.67
C ASP A 117 1.30 -7.27 7.77
N PRO A 118 1.00 -8.52 7.40
CA PRO A 118 -0.20 -8.85 6.63
C PRO A 118 -1.50 -8.41 7.30
N GLU A 119 -1.54 -8.33 8.64
CA GLU A 119 -2.74 -7.89 9.36
C GLU A 119 -3.06 -6.42 9.10
N HIS A 120 -2.06 -5.56 8.94
CA HIS A 120 -2.29 -4.18 8.53
C HIS A 120 -2.90 -4.10 7.12
N ILE A 121 -2.46 -4.96 6.21
CA ILE A 121 -3.02 -5.05 4.86
C ILE A 121 -4.47 -5.53 4.90
N ARG A 122 -4.78 -6.59 5.69
CA ARG A 122 -6.16 -7.06 5.87
C ARG A 122 -7.07 -5.97 6.45
N ALA A 123 -6.59 -5.26 7.47
CA ALA A 123 -7.35 -4.16 8.08
C ALA A 123 -7.65 -3.04 7.07
N PHE A 124 -6.68 -2.71 6.21
CA PHE A 124 -6.89 -1.76 5.12
C PHE A 124 -8.00 -2.24 4.16
N PHE A 125 -7.95 -3.48 3.69
CA PHE A 125 -8.99 -4.00 2.80
C PHE A 125 -10.37 -4.17 3.47
N VAL A 126 -10.43 -4.39 4.78
CA VAL A 126 -11.69 -4.34 5.53
C VAL A 126 -12.33 -2.95 5.46
N SER A 127 -11.56 -1.87 5.58
CA SER A 127 -12.09 -0.51 5.43
C SER A 127 -12.50 -0.20 3.99
N MET A 128 -11.77 -0.65 2.98
CA MET A 128 -12.15 -0.51 1.56
C MET A 128 -13.49 -1.21 1.25
N ARG A 129 -13.74 -2.40 1.81
CA ARG A 129 -15.06 -3.06 1.68
C ARG A 129 -16.18 -2.27 2.36
N THR A 130 -15.87 -1.57 3.44
CA THR A 130 -16.85 -0.74 4.14
C THR A 130 -17.31 0.43 3.26
N ASP A 131 -16.41 1.02 2.47
CA ASP A 131 -16.74 2.10 1.51
C ASP A 131 -17.76 1.67 0.45
N LEU A 132 -17.73 0.40 0.04
CA LEU A 132 -18.71 -0.12 -0.92
C LEU A 132 -20.10 -0.38 -0.31
N GLN A 133 -20.20 -0.51 1.00
CA GLN A 133 -21.42 -0.99 1.66
C GLN A 133 -22.16 0.07 2.48
N LYS A 134 -21.50 1.15 2.90
CA LYS A 134 -22.06 2.08 3.88
C LYS A 134 -21.85 3.54 3.48
N SER A 135 -22.98 4.27 3.45
CA SER A 135 -22.99 5.74 3.34
C SER A 135 -22.96 6.44 4.71
N MET A 136 -23.12 5.72 5.83
CA MET A 136 -23.16 6.29 7.18
C MET A 136 -22.44 5.41 8.19
N HIS A 137 -21.63 6.02 9.05
CA HIS A 137 -20.90 5.37 10.14
C HIS A 137 -21.51 5.72 11.50
N ASN A 138 -21.66 4.74 12.40
CA ASN A 138 -21.79 5.00 13.83
C ASN A 138 -20.39 5.12 14.46
N ALA A 139 -20.30 5.56 15.74
CA ALA A 139 -19.03 5.80 16.40
C ALA A 139 -18.07 4.59 16.41
N ALA A 140 -18.58 3.38 16.54
CA ALA A 140 -17.78 2.17 16.56
C ALA A 140 -17.26 1.80 15.14
N SER A 141 -18.15 1.84 14.14
CA SER A 141 -17.77 1.57 12.75
C SER A 141 -16.82 2.65 12.21
N TYR A 142 -16.98 3.92 12.64
CA TYR A 142 -16.10 5.02 12.30
C TYR A 142 -14.67 4.81 12.82
N LYS A 143 -14.54 4.36 14.09
CA LYS A 143 -13.22 4.05 14.67
C LYS A 143 -12.51 2.92 13.91
N SER A 144 -13.23 1.85 13.61
CA SER A 144 -12.70 0.73 12.83
C SER A 144 -12.29 1.16 11.42
N TYR A 145 -13.11 2.00 10.79
CA TYR A 145 -12.82 2.55 9.47
C TYR A 145 -11.55 3.41 9.46
N ILE A 146 -11.41 4.36 10.41
CA ILE A 146 -10.20 5.18 10.53
C ILE A 146 -8.96 4.33 10.74
N TYR A 147 -9.06 3.29 11.59
CA TYR A 147 -7.95 2.39 11.81
C TYR A 147 -7.48 1.74 10.50
N GLY A 148 -8.39 1.14 9.73
CA GLY A 148 -8.05 0.46 8.47
C GLY A 148 -7.67 1.42 7.34
N SER A 149 -8.38 2.53 7.16
CA SER A 149 -8.14 3.44 6.03
C SER A 149 -6.92 4.36 6.20
N ALA A 150 -6.53 4.68 7.46
CA ALA A 150 -5.50 5.68 7.71
C ALA A 150 -4.43 5.25 8.72
N GLU A 151 -4.79 4.69 9.88
CA GLU A 151 -3.82 4.39 10.93
C GLU A 151 -2.86 3.28 10.50
N VAL A 152 -3.35 2.21 9.86
CA VAL A 152 -2.49 1.12 9.36
C VAL A 152 -1.57 1.60 8.23
N ILE A 153 -1.98 2.57 7.42
CA ILE A 153 -1.10 3.18 6.42
C ILE A 153 0.06 3.91 7.10
N GLY A 154 -0.22 4.62 8.21
CA GLY A 154 0.82 5.21 9.06
C GLY A 154 1.79 4.16 9.60
N LEU A 155 1.30 3.00 10.06
CA LEU A 155 2.13 1.88 10.55
C LEU A 155 3.01 1.27 9.46
N LEU A 156 2.48 1.13 8.24
CA LEU A 156 3.25 0.68 7.08
C LEU A 156 4.33 1.70 6.70
N CYS A 157 4.05 3.01 6.78
CA CYS A 157 5.06 4.05 6.60
C CYS A 157 6.17 3.98 7.67
N VAL A 158 5.83 3.73 8.94
CA VAL A 158 6.84 3.50 10.00
C VAL A 158 7.71 2.29 9.65
N SER A 159 7.13 1.21 9.14
CA SER A 159 7.90 0.04 8.70
C SER A 159 8.89 0.38 7.58
N VAL A 160 8.51 1.26 6.64
CA VAL A 160 9.42 1.79 5.60
C VAL A 160 10.56 2.60 6.22
N PHE A 161 10.26 3.52 7.14
CA PHE A 161 11.26 4.41 7.73
C PHE A 161 12.25 3.67 8.66
N LEU A 162 11.80 2.57 9.26
CA LEU A 162 12.62 1.77 10.17
C LEU A 162 13.30 0.57 9.50
N ALA A 163 13.03 0.31 8.22
CA ALA A 163 13.61 -0.82 7.51
C ALA A 163 15.14 -0.77 7.50
N GLY A 164 15.77 -1.86 7.96
CA GLY A 164 17.23 -1.97 8.07
C GLY A 164 17.86 -1.19 9.24
N ARG A 165 17.06 -0.58 10.11
CA ARG A 165 17.54 0.15 11.29
C ARG A 165 17.33 -0.65 12.56
N LYS A 166 18.32 -0.65 13.43
CA LYS A 166 18.17 -1.11 14.83
C LYS A 166 17.55 0.03 15.63
N VAL A 167 16.34 -0.18 16.13
CA VAL A 167 15.59 0.82 16.90
C VAL A 167 15.05 0.14 18.15
N GLU A 168 15.25 0.78 19.31
CA GLU A 168 14.74 0.34 20.60
C GLU A 168 13.22 0.13 20.56
N THR A 169 12.73 -0.90 21.25
CA THR A 169 11.31 -1.29 21.23
C THR A 169 10.39 -0.13 21.64
N TRP A 170 10.75 0.62 22.67
CA TRP A 170 9.97 1.76 23.14
C TRP A 170 9.91 2.90 22.10
N ARG A 171 11.00 3.15 21.36
CA ARG A 171 11.02 4.16 20.29
C ARG A 171 10.15 3.72 19.13
N ARG A 172 10.20 2.45 18.76
CA ARG A 172 9.31 1.88 17.71
C ARG A 172 7.85 2.02 18.11
N ALA A 173 7.49 1.66 19.34
CA ALA A 173 6.12 1.80 19.85
C ALA A 173 5.64 3.27 19.83
N ARG A 174 6.49 4.22 20.27
CA ARG A 174 6.17 5.65 20.24
C ARG A 174 5.96 6.17 18.81
N MET A 175 6.80 5.74 17.86
CA MET A 175 6.63 6.10 16.44
C MET A 175 5.35 5.52 15.87
N ALA A 176 5.00 4.28 16.20
CA ALA A 176 3.76 3.65 15.79
C ALA A 176 2.54 4.44 16.31
N THR A 177 2.49 4.75 17.61
CA THR A 177 1.41 5.56 18.21
C THR A 177 1.29 6.94 17.54
N GLY A 178 2.43 7.61 17.29
CA GLY A 178 2.44 8.91 16.60
C GLY A 178 1.93 8.82 15.17
N ALA A 179 2.30 7.77 14.43
CA ALA A 179 1.86 7.56 13.06
C ALA A 179 0.36 7.24 12.97
N GLN A 180 -0.17 6.44 13.91
CA GLN A 180 -1.61 6.20 14.01
C GLN A 180 -2.38 7.49 14.30
N ALA A 181 -1.94 8.28 15.28
CA ALA A 181 -2.57 9.55 15.61
C ALA A 181 -2.56 10.53 14.43
N LEU A 182 -1.45 10.59 13.68
CA LEU A 182 -1.33 11.42 12.48
C LEU A 182 -2.27 10.94 11.36
N GLY A 183 -2.30 9.63 11.10
CA GLY A 183 -3.21 9.02 10.11
C GLY A 183 -4.66 9.33 10.45
N ALA A 184 -5.07 9.10 11.70
CA ALA A 184 -6.42 9.41 12.18
C ALA A 184 -6.76 10.90 12.02
N ALA A 185 -5.82 11.81 12.30
CA ALA A 185 -6.03 13.24 12.14
C ALA A 185 -6.26 13.62 10.67
N PHE A 186 -5.45 13.13 9.75
CA PHE A 186 -5.63 13.38 8.30
C PHE A 186 -6.97 12.85 7.79
N GLN A 187 -7.37 11.65 8.20
CA GLN A 187 -8.65 11.08 7.78
C GLN A 187 -9.84 11.89 8.29
N LYS A 188 -9.78 12.37 9.53
CA LYS A 188 -10.82 13.28 10.07
C LYS A 188 -10.92 14.59 9.30
N ILE A 189 -9.79 15.16 8.87
CA ILE A 189 -9.77 16.37 8.04
C ILE A 189 -10.40 16.08 6.67
N ASN A 190 -10.11 14.94 6.05
CA ASN A 190 -10.73 14.55 4.78
C ASN A 190 -12.26 14.47 4.91
N PHE A 191 -12.77 13.85 5.97
CA PHE A 191 -14.21 13.82 6.24
C PHE A 191 -14.89 15.18 6.45
N LEU A 192 -14.14 16.19 6.88
CA LEU A 192 -14.67 17.55 7.06
C LEU A 192 -14.64 18.36 5.76
N ARG A 193 -13.81 17.94 4.81
CA ARG A 193 -13.66 18.63 3.52
C ARG A 193 -14.67 18.15 2.49
N ASP A 194 -15.02 16.87 2.51
CA ASP A 194 -15.93 16.18 1.55
C ASP A 194 -17.39 16.29 2.04
#